data_f4897bf95f4f9667430a5d1a4b887455
#
_entry.id   f4897bf95f4f9667430a5d1a4b887455
#
_cell.length_a   1.000
_cell.length_b   1.000
_cell.length_c   1.000
_cell.angle_alpha   90.00
_cell.angle_beta   90.00
_cell.angle_gamma   90.00
#
_symmetry.space_group_name_H-M   'P 1'
#
loop_
_entity.id
_entity.type
_entity.pdbx_description
1 polymer ?
#
loop_
_entity_poly.entity_id
_entity_poly.type
_entity_poly.pdbx_seq_one_letter_code
_entity_poly.pdbx_strand_id
1 'polypeptide(L)'
;MKAITILKRCRAAKSDIDRLQQRIDQWHDVLTSLSAPQADPNGGSRGSGDKDKTGRIYAEIDALEREKTARQERAEAERVATRALMDMVPDLEGKILFDYYARGWDTPRIARAEKYTAGYVRKTKRTAEQLLDMLDPERVDGTLPAWYLREKGGMNR
;
A
#
# COMPACT_ATOMS: atom_id res chain seq x y z
N MET A 1 -5.54 -18.40 -10.71
CA MET A 1 -5.85 -16.94 -10.57
C MET A 1 -4.76 -16.19 -11.31
N LYS A 2 -5.10 -15.17 -12.10
CA LYS A 2 -4.08 -14.39 -12.83
C LYS A 2 -3.18 -13.62 -11.85
N ALA A 3 -1.88 -13.58 -12.12
CA ALA A 3 -0.89 -12.89 -11.29
C ALA A 3 -1.28 -11.42 -11.01
N ILE A 4 -1.77 -10.71 -12.03
CA ILE A 4 -2.22 -9.31 -11.89
C ILE A 4 -3.36 -9.15 -10.87
N THR A 5 -4.19 -10.16 -10.68
CA THR A 5 -5.27 -10.13 -9.68
C THR A 5 -4.69 -10.17 -8.26
N ILE A 6 -3.66 -10.98 -8.02
CA ILE A 6 -2.95 -11.04 -6.74
C ILE A 6 -2.31 -9.68 -6.43
N LEU A 7 -1.64 -9.08 -7.40
CA LEU A 7 -1.02 -7.75 -7.27
C LEU A 7 -2.06 -6.67 -6.91
N LYS A 8 -3.19 -6.65 -7.62
CA LYS A 8 -4.28 -5.70 -7.34
C LYS A 8 -4.87 -5.86 -5.94
N ARG A 9 -5.02 -7.11 -5.48
CA ARG A 9 -5.48 -7.40 -4.11
C ARG A 9 -4.49 -6.90 -3.07
N CYS A 10 -3.18 -7.09 -3.27
CA CYS A 10 -2.14 -6.56 -2.40
C CYS A 10 -2.22 -5.04 -2.28
N ARG A 11 -2.36 -4.33 -3.41
CA ARG A 11 -2.52 -2.87 -3.42
C ARG A 11 -3.81 -2.40 -2.72
N ALA A 12 -4.92 -3.08 -2.95
CA ALA A 12 -6.19 -2.78 -2.28
C ALA A 12 -6.07 -2.96 -0.76
N ALA A 13 -5.48 -4.06 -0.31
CA ALA A 13 -5.25 -4.32 1.11
C ALA A 13 -4.38 -3.23 1.76
N LYS A 14 -3.31 -2.79 1.08
CA LYS A 14 -2.48 -1.66 1.54
C LYS A 14 -3.28 -0.37 1.66
N SER A 15 -4.09 -0.04 0.65
CA SER A 15 -4.95 1.15 0.66
C SER A 15 -5.97 1.13 1.79
N ASP A 16 -6.55 -0.03 2.10
CA ASP A 16 -7.51 -0.17 3.21
C ASP A 16 -6.85 0.05 4.58
N ILE A 17 -5.63 -0.47 4.77
CA ILE A 17 -4.84 -0.24 5.99
C ILE A 17 -4.52 1.25 6.15
N ASP A 18 -4.10 1.92 5.07
CA ASP A 18 -3.80 3.35 5.08
C ASP A 18 -5.03 4.20 5.43
N ARG A 19 -6.22 3.82 4.94
CA ARG A 19 -7.48 4.48 5.31
C ARG A 19 -7.84 4.29 6.79
N LEU A 20 -7.62 3.10 7.33
CA LEU A 20 -7.83 2.86 8.76
C LEU A 20 -6.87 3.69 9.61
N GLN A 21 -5.60 3.78 9.22
CA GLN A 21 -4.64 4.64 9.90
C GLN A 21 -5.08 6.12 9.88
N GLN A 22 -5.50 6.63 8.72
CA GLN A 22 -6.01 8.01 8.63
C GLN A 22 -7.21 8.26 9.54
N ARG A 23 -8.14 7.30 9.68
CA ARG A 23 -9.27 7.41 10.61
C ARG A 23 -8.81 7.43 12.08
N ILE A 24 -7.84 6.61 12.44
CA ILE A 24 -7.23 6.59 13.76
C ILE A 24 -6.58 7.95 14.05
N ASP A 25 -5.80 8.47 13.12
CA ASP A 25 -5.13 9.77 13.25
C ASP A 25 -6.15 10.91 13.45
N GLN A 26 -7.24 10.90 12.68
CA GLN A 26 -8.32 11.88 12.83
C GLN A 26 -8.96 11.84 14.24
N TRP A 27 -9.17 10.64 14.81
CA TRP A 27 -9.68 10.53 16.18
C TRP A 27 -8.68 11.02 17.22
N HIS A 28 -7.39 10.79 17.03
CA HIS A 28 -6.34 11.36 17.89
C HIS A 28 -6.32 12.88 17.81
N ASP A 29 -6.50 13.47 16.64
CA ASP A 29 -6.61 14.93 16.47
C ASP A 29 -7.81 15.49 17.25
N VAL A 30 -8.97 14.79 17.20
CA VAL A 30 -10.15 15.16 17.98
C VAL A 30 -9.87 15.10 19.49
N LEU A 31 -9.20 14.04 19.98
CA LEU A 31 -8.80 13.93 21.39
C LEU A 31 -7.88 15.08 21.81
N THR A 32 -6.90 15.42 20.99
CA THR A 32 -5.98 16.53 21.24
C THR A 32 -6.73 17.85 21.34
N SER A 33 -7.70 18.08 20.45
CA SER A 33 -8.54 19.28 20.46
C SER A 33 -9.41 19.39 21.72
N LEU A 34 -9.92 18.24 22.22
CA LEU A 34 -10.72 18.21 23.45
C LEU A 34 -9.87 18.41 24.72
N SER A 35 -8.60 18.02 24.66
CA SER A 35 -7.65 18.14 25.79
C SER A 35 -6.96 19.52 25.82
N ALA A 36 -7.07 20.34 24.77
CA ALA A 36 -6.51 21.66 24.74
C ALA A 36 -7.22 22.56 25.77
N PRO A 37 -6.48 23.32 26.61
CA PRO A 37 -7.09 24.22 27.56
C PRO A 37 -7.84 25.32 26.79
N GLN A 38 -9.18 25.23 26.80
CA GLN A 38 -10.00 26.36 26.39
C GLN A 38 -9.80 27.43 27.45
N ALA A 39 -9.24 28.55 27.05
CA ALA A 39 -9.24 29.75 27.88
C ALA A 39 -10.68 30.28 27.93
N ASP A 40 -11.46 29.75 28.86
CA ASP A 40 -12.80 30.27 29.15
C ASP A 40 -12.66 31.37 30.21
N PRO A 41 -12.89 32.65 29.87
CA PRO A 41 -12.75 33.77 30.78
C PRO A 41 -13.80 33.72 31.92
N ASN A 42 -14.80 32.82 31.88
CA ASN A 42 -15.93 32.79 32.82
C ASN A 42 -16.04 31.53 33.69
N GLY A 43 -15.01 30.70 33.83
CA GLY A 43 -14.96 29.65 34.84
C GLY A 43 -16.12 28.65 34.87
N GLY A 44 -16.72 28.39 33.68
CA GLY A 44 -17.83 27.45 33.55
C GLY A 44 -17.40 26.02 33.86
N SER A 45 -18.09 25.36 34.77
CA SER A 45 -17.93 23.96 35.16
C SER A 45 -17.97 23.09 33.91
N ARG A 46 -16.86 22.35 33.59
CA ARG A 46 -16.85 21.33 32.57
C ARG A 46 -17.83 20.24 32.98
N GLY A 47 -18.96 20.18 32.28
CA GLY A 47 -20.00 19.20 32.55
C GLY A 47 -19.54 17.77 32.29
N SER A 48 -20.15 16.82 32.96
CA SER A 48 -19.99 15.35 32.89
C SER A 48 -19.99 14.79 31.43
N GLY A 49 -20.50 15.52 30.47
CA GLY A 49 -20.57 15.14 29.05
C GLY A 49 -19.25 14.99 28.34
N ASP A 50 -18.19 15.70 28.75
CA ASP A 50 -16.87 15.63 28.08
C ASP A 50 -16.12 14.32 28.41
N LYS A 51 -16.27 13.79 29.61
CA LYS A 51 -15.65 12.51 30.02
C LYS A 51 -16.25 11.33 29.26
N ASP A 52 -17.56 11.34 29.06
CA ASP A 52 -18.29 10.29 28.33
C ASP A 52 -17.92 10.32 26.84
N LYS A 53 -17.80 11.50 26.26
CA LYS A 53 -17.35 11.69 24.88
C LYS A 53 -15.92 11.21 24.65
N THR A 54 -14.99 11.52 25.56
CA THR A 54 -13.60 11.06 25.51
C THR A 54 -13.51 9.54 25.59
N GLY A 55 -14.27 8.91 26.49
CA GLY A 55 -14.34 7.45 26.62
C GLY A 55 -14.84 6.76 25.35
N ARG A 56 -15.83 7.33 24.66
CA ARG A 56 -16.34 6.81 23.38
C ARG A 56 -15.29 6.92 22.28
N ILE A 57 -14.53 7.99 22.22
CA ILE A 57 -13.46 8.18 21.24
C ILE A 57 -12.35 7.15 21.46
N TYR A 58 -11.91 6.90 22.70
CA TYR A 58 -10.93 5.84 22.96
C TYR A 58 -11.43 4.45 22.57
N ALA A 59 -12.70 4.13 22.82
CA ALA A 59 -13.30 2.87 22.41
C ALA A 59 -13.33 2.73 20.87
N GLU A 60 -13.61 3.81 20.14
CA GLU A 60 -13.58 3.83 18.68
C GLU A 60 -12.15 3.63 18.13
N ILE A 61 -11.15 4.28 18.71
CA ILE A 61 -9.73 4.10 18.35
C ILE A 61 -9.33 2.65 18.58
N ASP A 62 -9.62 2.06 19.73
CA ASP A 62 -9.32 0.66 20.03
C ASP A 62 -9.94 -0.30 19.01
N ALA A 63 -11.19 -0.07 18.64
CA ALA A 63 -11.88 -0.88 17.64
C ALA A 63 -11.20 -0.78 16.25
N LEU A 64 -10.82 0.43 15.83
CA LEU A 64 -10.11 0.66 14.58
C LEU A 64 -8.71 0.06 14.58
N GLU A 65 -7.98 0.13 15.69
CA GLU A 65 -6.65 -0.48 15.82
C GLU A 65 -6.71 -2.01 15.73
N ARG A 66 -7.70 -2.64 16.37
CA ARG A 66 -7.93 -4.10 16.24
C ARG A 66 -8.28 -4.49 14.81
N GLU A 67 -9.16 -3.72 14.15
CA GLU A 67 -9.50 -3.95 12.75
C GLU A 67 -8.27 -3.81 11.85
N LYS A 68 -7.45 -2.77 12.05
CA LYS A 68 -6.20 -2.53 11.33
C LYS A 68 -5.24 -3.70 11.50
N THR A 69 -5.03 -4.19 12.72
CA THR A 69 -4.15 -5.34 13.00
C THR A 69 -4.62 -6.59 12.27
N ALA A 70 -5.91 -6.92 12.33
CA ALA A 70 -6.46 -8.07 11.63
C ALA A 70 -6.32 -7.96 10.10
N ARG A 71 -6.43 -6.74 9.55
CA ARG A 71 -6.21 -6.51 8.11
C ARG A 71 -4.74 -6.58 7.73
N GLN A 72 -3.83 -6.14 8.61
CA GLN A 72 -2.38 -6.25 8.39
C GLN A 72 -1.93 -7.72 8.32
N GLU A 73 -2.43 -8.59 9.18
CA GLU A 73 -2.12 -10.02 9.14
C GLU A 73 -2.56 -10.66 7.81
N ARG A 74 -3.77 -10.32 7.32
CA ARG A 74 -4.25 -10.79 6.02
C ARG A 74 -3.44 -10.22 4.85
N ALA A 75 -3.12 -8.93 4.91
CA ALA A 75 -2.34 -8.24 3.89
C ALA A 75 -0.91 -8.77 3.80
N GLU A 76 -0.33 -9.27 4.89
CA GLU A 76 1.00 -9.86 4.87
C GLU A 76 1.06 -11.12 4.00
N ALA A 77 0.04 -11.98 4.05
CA ALA A 77 -0.04 -13.15 3.18
C ALA A 77 -0.09 -12.75 1.69
N GLU A 78 -0.89 -11.73 1.35
CA GLU A 78 -0.95 -11.19 -0.03
C GLU A 78 0.39 -10.54 -0.43
N ARG A 79 1.08 -9.90 0.50
CA ARG A 79 2.40 -9.30 0.27
C ARG A 79 3.47 -10.35 -0.02
N VAL A 80 3.47 -11.45 0.70
CA VAL A 80 4.40 -12.58 0.47
C VAL A 80 4.15 -13.19 -0.91
N ALA A 81 2.90 -13.47 -1.26
CA ALA A 81 2.54 -13.98 -2.59
C ALA A 81 2.94 -13.00 -3.71
N THR A 82 2.72 -11.70 -3.49
CA THR A 82 3.11 -10.64 -4.43
C THR A 82 4.63 -10.61 -4.61
N ARG A 83 5.40 -10.75 -3.54
CA ARG A 83 6.87 -10.77 -3.62
C ARG A 83 7.37 -11.95 -4.43
N ALA A 84 6.81 -13.13 -4.21
CA ALA A 84 7.16 -14.32 -5.00
C ALA A 84 6.91 -14.11 -6.51
N LEU A 85 5.80 -13.45 -6.88
CA LEU A 85 5.53 -13.10 -8.27
C LEU A 85 6.52 -12.06 -8.82
N MET A 86 6.96 -11.12 -8.01
CA MET A 86 7.92 -10.09 -8.43
C MET A 86 9.33 -10.62 -8.62
N ASP A 87 9.72 -11.62 -7.82
CA ASP A 87 11.00 -12.30 -7.95
C ASP A 87 11.11 -13.06 -9.29
N MET A 88 9.98 -13.32 -9.96
CA MET A 88 9.91 -13.90 -11.31
C MET A 88 10.13 -12.87 -12.42
N VAL A 89 9.98 -11.59 -12.12
CA VAL A 89 10.20 -10.46 -13.05
C VAL A 89 11.49 -9.76 -12.64
N PRO A 90 12.56 -9.81 -13.45
CA PRO A 90 13.85 -9.32 -13.04
C PRO A 90 13.95 -7.80 -13.05
N ASP A 91 15.02 -7.33 -12.40
CA ASP A 91 15.52 -5.96 -12.49
C ASP A 91 14.53 -4.85 -12.13
N LEU A 92 14.53 -3.79 -12.94
CA LEU A 92 13.74 -2.59 -12.72
C LEU A 92 12.23 -2.85 -12.82
N GLU A 93 11.82 -3.75 -13.70
CA GLU A 93 10.42 -4.12 -13.90
C GLU A 93 9.81 -4.70 -12.62
N GLY A 94 10.50 -5.64 -11.97
CA GLY A 94 10.08 -6.22 -10.70
C GLY A 94 10.05 -5.19 -9.58
N LYS A 95 11.03 -4.29 -9.54
CA LYS A 95 11.10 -3.21 -8.56
C LYS A 95 9.94 -2.22 -8.71
N ILE A 96 9.62 -1.80 -9.93
CA ILE A 96 8.48 -0.91 -10.20
C ILE A 96 7.15 -1.56 -9.82
N LEU A 97 6.97 -2.86 -10.11
CA LEU A 97 5.78 -3.59 -9.65
C LEU A 97 5.68 -3.62 -8.12
N PHE A 98 6.79 -3.87 -7.43
CA PHE A 98 6.83 -3.88 -5.98
C PHE A 98 6.45 -2.51 -5.40
N ASP A 99 7.06 -1.44 -5.88
CA ASP A 99 6.78 -0.10 -5.40
C ASP A 99 5.33 0.31 -5.65
N TYR A 100 4.78 -0.06 -6.81
CA TYR A 100 3.41 0.27 -7.16
C TYR A 100 2.37 -0.57 -6.40
N TYR A 101 2.54 -1.91 -6.36
CA TYR A 101 1.53 -2.82 -5.82
C TYR A 101 1.70 -3.13 -4.34
N ALA A 102 2.91 -3.36 -3.87
CA ALA A 102 3.16 -3.72 -2.48
C ALA A 102 3.35 -2.49 -1.57
N ARG A 103 4.07 -1.47 -2.03
CA ARG A 103 4.24 -0.22 -1.28
C ARG A 103 3.09 0.77 -1.46
N GLY A 104 2.27 0.59 -2.50
CA GLY A 104 1.16 1.48 -2.82
C GLY A 104 1.57 2.84 -3.39
N TRP A 105 2.82 2.98 -3.88
CA TRP A 105 3.30 4.24 -4.43
C TRP A 105 2.61 4.56 -5.76
N ASP A 106 2.45 5.85 -6.02
CA ASP A 106 2.00 6.33 -7.33
C ASP A 106 3.17 6.44 -8.33
N THR A 107 2.84 6.53 -9.60
CA THR A 107 3.85 6.62 -10.66
C THR A 107 4.80 7.83 -10.53
N PRO A 108 4.36 9.04 -10.17
CA PRO A 108 5.25 10.17 -9.95
C PRO A 108 6.25 9.94 -8.80
N ARG A 109 5.83 9.29 -7.72
CA ARG A 109 6.69 8.96 -6.59
C ARG A 109 7.77 7.94 -6.99
N ILE A 110 7.38 6.88 -7.71
CA ILE A 110 8.31 5.88 -8.23
C ILE A 110 9.33 6.54 -9.17
N ALA A 111 8.86 7.40 -10.08
CA ALA A 111 9.72 8.11 -11.03
C ALA A 111 10.80 8.94 -10.32
N ARG A 112 10.43 9.65 -9.26
CA ARG A 112 11.37 10.41 -8.44
C ARG A 112 12.38 9.52 -7.71
N ALA A 113 11.90 8.43 -7.10
CA ALA A 113 12.74 7.51 -6.34
C ALA A 113 13.75 6.77 -7.23
N GLU A 114 13.33 6.36 -8.42
CA GLU A 114 14.16 5.60 -9.36
C GLU A 114 14.90 6.49 -10.38
N LYS A 115 14.74 7.81 -10.29
CA LYS A 115 15.36 8.80 -11.20
C LYS A 115 15.00 8.61 -12.69
N TYR A 116 13.75 8.25 -12.96
CA TYR A 116 13.19 8.12 -14.30
C TYR A 116 12.04 9.11 -14.52
N THR A 117 11.59 9.23 -15.77
CA THR A 117 10.38 9.98 -16.08
C THR A 117 9.12 9.16 -15.73
N ALA A 118 8.03 9.83 -15.38
CA ALA A 118 6.75 9.17 -15.11
C ALA A 118 6.23 8.37 -16.33
N GLY A 119 6.52 8.84 -17.55
CA GLY A 119 6.21 8.13 -18.79
C GLY A 119 6.97 6.81 -18.92
N TYR A 120 8.26 6.82 -18.61
CA TYR A 120 9.09 5.62 -18.63
C TYR A 120 8.60 4.61 -17.59
N VAL A 121 8.34 5.04 -16.36
CA VAL A 121 7.80 4.17 -15.29
C VAL A 121 6.47 3.53 -15.69
N ARG A 122 5.55 4.31 -16.32
CA ARG A 122 4.28 3.76 -16.83
C ARG A 122 4.48 2.70 -17.91
N LYS A 123 5.38 2.95 -18.86
CA LYS A 123 5.72 2.00 -19.92
C LYS A 123 6.31 0.72 -19.32
N THR A 124 7.31 0.84 -18.47
CA THR A 124 7.99 -0.29 -17.83
C THR A 124 7.02 -1.09 -16.95
N LYS A 125 6.14 -0.43 -16.18
CA LYS A 125 5.09 -1.09 -15.42
C LYS A 125 4.17 -1.93 -16.31
N ARG A 126 3.72 -1.38 -17.44
CA ARG A 126 2.86 -2.11 -18.40
C ARG A 126 3.58 -3.33 -18.99
N THR A 127 4.85 -3.18 -19.34
CA THR A 127 5.68 -4.31 -19.82
C THR A 127 5.79 -5.40 -18.75
N ALA A 128 6.03 -5.02 -17.49
CA ALA A 128 6.12 -5.96 -16.38
C ALA A 128 4.78 -6.67 -16.10
N GLU A 129 3.65 -5.97 -16.22
CA GLU A 129 2.31 -6.57 -16.10
C GLU A 129 2.05 -7.58 -17.22
N GLN A 130 2.45 -7.28 -18.45
CA GLN A 130 2.35 -8.21 -19.58
C GLN A 130 3.22 -9.44 -19.37
N LEU A 131 4.44 -9.27 -18.83
CA LEU A 131 5.31 -10.39 -18.46
C LEU A 131 4.61 -11.33 -17.47
N LEU A 132 4.05 -10.79 -16.42
CA LEU A 132 3.34 -11.58 -15.40
C LEU A 132 2.09 -12.28 -15.95
N ASP A 133 1.36 -11.66 -16.87
CA ASP A 133 0.20 -12.30 -17.50
C ASP A 133 0.59 -13.51 -18.38
N MET A 134 1.82 -13.53 -18.88
CA MET A 134 2.37 -14.64 -19.67
C MET A 134 2.98 -15.75 -18.81
N LEU A 135 3.38 -15.41 -17.57
CA LEU A 135 3.89 -16.35 -16.60
C LEU A 135 2.70 -17.01 -15.87
N ASP A 136 2.46 -18.30 -16.13
CA ASP A 136 1.51 -19.08 -15.35
C ASP A 136 2.16 -19.41 -14.00
N PRO A 137 1.63 -18.88 -12.85
CA PRO A 137 2.22 -19.15 -11.54
C PRO A 137 2.29 -20.64 -11.18
N GLU A 138 1.45 -21.48 -11.80
CA GLU A 138 1.43 -22.92 -11.59
C GLU A 138 2.40 -23.70 -12.50
N ARG A 139 2.95 -23.03 -13.53
CA ARG A 139 3.81 -23.64 -14.56
C ARG A 139 5.17 -22.98 -14.72
N VAL A 140 5.51 -22.03 -13.83
CA VAL A 140 6.77 -21.31 -14.01
C VAL A 140 7.95 -22.22 -13.76
N ASP A 141 8.64 -22.56 -14.84
CA ASP A 141 9.93 -23.25 -14.83
C ASP A 141 11.13 -22.27 -14.65
N GLY A 142 10.86 -21.02 -14.40
CA GLY A 142 11.86 -19.95 -14.24
C GLY A 142 12.36 -19.37 -15.56
N THR A 143 11.82 -19.79 -16.72
CA THR A 143 12.23 -19.25 -18.02
C THR A 143 11.45 -17.98 -18.36
N LEU A 144 12.19 -16.94 -18.72
CA LEU A 144 11.59 -15.68 -19.20
C LEU A 144 11.15 -15.81 -20.66
N PRO A 145 10.05 -15.14 -21.06
CA PRO A 145 9.59 -15.17 -22.45
C PRO A 145 10.67 -14.75 -23.44
N ALA A 146 10.78 -15.45 -24.56
CA ALA A 146 11.82 -15.21 -25.58
C ALA A 146 11.79 -13.78 -26.17
N TRP A 147 10.62 -13.13 -26.21
CA TRP A 147 10.52 -11.74 -26.65
C TRP A 147 11.18 -10.77 -25.68
N TYR A 148 11.06 -11.02 -24.36
CA TYR A 148 11.69 -10.21 -23.33
C TYR A 148 13.22 -10.35 -23.35
N LEU A 149 13.70 -11.59 -23.49
CA LEU A 149 15.13 -11.86 -23.61
C LEU A 149 15.74 -11.19 -24.86
N ARG A 150 14.98 -11.09 -25.95
CA ARG A 150 15.41 -10.37 -27.17
C ARG A 150 15.51 -8.86 -26.97
N GLU A 151 14.54 -8.24 -26.27
CA GLU A 151 14.59 -6.80 -25.99
C GLU A 151 15.77 -6.45 -25.07
N LYS A 152 16.02 -7.24 -24.03
CA LYS A 152 17.15 -7.01 -23.10
C LYS A 152 18.51 -7.33 -23.75
N GLY A 153 18.60 -8.34 -24.58
CA GLY A 153 19.83 -8.70 -25.32
C GLY A 153 20.22 -7.67 -26.40
N GLY A 154 19.27 -6.91 -26.92
CA GLY A 154 19.52 -5.83 -27.89
C GLY A 154 20.06 -4.53 -27.29
N MET A 155 20.00 -4.35 -25.98
CA MET A 155 20.52 -3.17 -25.26
C MET A 155 22.02 -3.24 -24.94
N ASN A 156 22.67 -4.38 -25.16
CA ASN A 156 24.10 -4.59 -24.86
C ASN A 156 24.99 -4.64 -26.14
N ARG A 157 24.61 -3.92 -27.18
CA ARG A 157 25.48 -3.74 -28.34
C ARG A 157 25.67 -2.28 -28.68
#